data_1e5d8714ca41b74bc90decf8d223be32
#
_entry.id   1e5d8714ca41b74bc90decf8d223be32
#
_cell.length_a   1.000
_cell.length_b   1.000
_cell.length_c   1.000
_cell.angle_alpha   90.00
_cell.angle_beta   90.00
_cell.angle_gamma   90.00
#
_symmetry.space_group_name_H-M   'P 1'
#
loop_
_entity.id
_entity.type
_entity.pdbx_description
1 polymer ?
#
loop_
_entity_poly.entity_id
_entity_poly.type
_entity_poly.pdbx_seq_one_letter_code
_entity_poly.pdbx_strand_id
1 'polypeptide(L)'
;MNKKRSLIFSIVRGAMAIGIALLVAAILIFISSKGDSFGARLLATLSSLKSMLIQPIFRANGTFSVKGFTDVLASMIPIIFTGLATCVMFSANQFNLGSEGGILLGAFVTSLVAVYVPLPGALLPIVAILAGAVVTGVMMLIPAVLKAKLNVSEMVNSLMLNYVIMYVIKFMMNAFIADKTKGTVQTSNFQANAALPQLIDNGSKLSIGFAIAIVMTIIIALFMYRTRWGYAIRMIGINQKFSMYSGMNVVMIIILSQVIGGLLAGMGGGIEMLGRNQYFDWLAQPGYGWTGITVAILAGNNPAFVPLAAFFMAYLEKGCTLMSTYAAVPAQLIDIIQAIIFLFFAADQFLSKYRQRLVVKSAEEELREKQVGATVEGSVK
;
A
#
# COMPACT_ATOMS: atom_id res chain seq x y z
N MET A 1 14.34 -27.62 -7.29
CA MET A 1 14.98 -26.61 -6.43
C MET A 1 14.42 -26.71 -5.01
N ASN A 2 15.26 -26.99 -4.02
CA ASN A 2 14.84 -27.16 -2.62
C ASN A 2 14.11 -25.89 -2.12
N LYS A 3 12.96 -26.04 -1.45
CA LYS A 3 12.17 -24.93 -0.89
C LYS A 3 13.02 -23.93 -0.08
N LYS A 4 14.06 -24.42 0.62
CA LYS A 4 15.03 -23.59 1.34
C LYS A 4 15.88 -22.70 0.41
N ARG A 5 16.35 -23.17 -0.72
CA ARG A 5 17.16 -22.39 -1.69
C ARG A 5 16.32 -21.29 -2.35
N SER A 6 15.04 -21.55 -2.65
CA SER A 6 14.12 -20.54 -3.16
C SER A 6 13.85 -19.42 -2.16
N LEU A 7 13.69 -19.77 -0.88
CA LEU A 7 13.47 -18.81 0.19
C LEU A 7 14.72 -17.93 0.43
N ILE A 8 15.91 -18.54 0.50
CA ILE A 8 17.19 -17.83 0.64
C ILE A 8 17.39 -16.86 -0.52
N PHE A 9 17.13 -17.29 -1.75
CA PHE A 9 17.26 -16.43 -2.92
C PHE A 9 16.32 -15.21 -2.85
N SER A 10 15.08 -15.40 -2.40
CA SER A 10 14.12 -14.31 -2.24
C SER A 10 14.55 -13.30 -1.16
N ILE A 11 15.10 -13.80 -0.04
CA ILE A 11 15.63 -12.95 1.05
C ILE A 11 16.86 -12.16 0.58
N VAL A 12 17.81 -12.83 -0.06
CA VAL A 12 19.04 -12.18 -0.58
C VAL A 12 18.70 -11.13 -1.64
N ARG A 13 17.75 -11.42 -2.51
CA ARG A 13 17.25 -10.46 -3.50
C ARG A 13 16.64 -9.22 -2.85
N GLY A 14 15.76 -9.42 -1.86
CA GLY A 14 15.16 -8.31 -1.11
C GLY A 14 16.22 -7.48 -0.37
N ALA A 15 17.18 -8.12 0.28
CA ALA A 15 18.29 -7.44 0.95
C ALA A 15 19.19 -6.65 -0.03
N MET A 16 19.46 -7.20 -1.21
CA MET A 16 20.21 -6.47 -2.26
C MET A 16 19.43 -5.26 -2.78
N ALA A 17 18.12 -5.40 -3.02
CA ALA A 17 17.27 -4.29 -3.46
C ALA A 17 17.27 -3.15 -2.44
N ILE A 18 17.11 -3.48 -1.16
CA ILE A 18 17.19 -2.51 -0.06
C ILE A 18 18.58 -1.87 -0.01
N GLY A 19 19.65 -2.69 -0.09
CA GLY A 19 21.03 -2.21 -0.04
C GLY A 19 21.34 -1.22 -1.16
N ILE A 20 20.93 -1.52 -2.40
CA ILE A 20 21.12 -0.63 -3.54
C ILE A 20 20.30 0.66 -3.37
N ALA A 21 19.03 0.56 -2.93
CA ALA A 21 18.20 1.71 -2.70
C ALA A 21 18.78 2.64 -1.62
N LEU A 22 19.29 2.06 -0.50
CA LEU A 22 19.96 2.82 0.55
C LEU A 22 21.27 3.44 0.10
N LEU A 23 22.03 2.76 -0.78
CA LEU A 23 23.25 3.30 -1.34
C LEU A 23 22.95 4.51 -2.24
N VAL A 24 21.93 4.41 -3.10
CA VAL A 24 21.50 5.55 -3.93
C VAL A 24 20.99 6.69 -3.06
N ALA A 25 20.20 6.39 -2.02
CA ALA A 25 19.75 7.37 -1.04
C ALA A 25 20.95 8.07 -0.37
N ALA A 26 21.97 7.31 0.07
CA ALA A 26 23.19 7.86 0.65
C ALA A 26 23.93 8.81 -0.30
N ILE A 27 24.04 8.45 -1.58
CA ILE A 27 24.67 9.31 -2.61
C ILE A 27 23.89 10.61 -2.78
N LEU A 28 22.55 10.54 -2.87
CA LEU A 28 21.71 11.73 -3.03
C LEU A 28 21.80 12.66 -1.82
N ILE A 29 21.76 12.09 -0.60
CA ILE A 29 21.92 12.84 0.65
C ILE A 29 23.33 13.50 0.69
N PHE A 30 24.36 12.76 0.33
CA PHE A 30 25.74 13.26 0.29
C PHE A 30 25.90 14.45 -0.67
N ILE A 31 25.31 14.38 -1.87
CA ILE A 31 25.34 15.47 -2.86
C ILE A 31 24.57 16.69 -2.34
N SER A 32 23.43 16.47 -1.66
CA SER A 32 22.58 17.54 -1.14
C SER A 32 23.01 18.10 0.21
N SER A 33 23.90 17.41 0.93
CA SER A 33 24.33 17.86 2.26
C SER A 33 25.21 19.12 2.15
N LYS A 34 24.87 20.13 2.97
CA LYS A 34 25.65 21.36 3.11
C LYS A 34 26.81 21.10 4.08
N GLY A 35 28.02 21.03 3.57
CA GLY A 35 29.24 20.88 4.38
C GLY A 35 30.47 21.34 3.61
N ASP A 36 31.38 22.04 4.28
CA ASP A 36 32.58 22.63 3.68
C ASP A 36 33.70 21.60 3.45
N SER A 37 33.60 20.41 4.02
CA SER A 37 34.57 19.34 3.85
C SER A 37 33.89 18.00 3.53
N PHE A 38 34.64 17.11 2.84
CA PHE A 38 34.18 15.75 2.54
C PHE A 38 33.76 14.98 3.82
N GLY A 39 34.54 15.11 4.89
CA GLY A 39 34.25 14.46 6.18
C GLY A 39 32.94 14.95 6.83
N ALA A 40 32.68 16.26 6.77
CA ALA A 40 31.43 16.84 7.30
C ALA A 40 30.20 16.32 6.52
N ARG A 41 30.29 16.25 5.18
CA ARG A 41 29.22 15.69 4.35
C ARG A 41 28.99 14.21 4.62
N LEU A 42 30.04 13.43 4.82
CA LEU A 42 29.94 12.00 5.12
C LEU A 42 29.26 11.79 6.48
N LEU A 43 29.64 12.54 7.52
CA LEU A 43 29.01 12.48 8.83
C LEU A 43 27.53 12.89 8.78
N ALA A 44 27.20 13.94 8.02
CA ALA A 44 25.81 14.37 7.81
C ALA A 44 25.00 13.27 7.10
N THR A 45 25.55 12.60 6.11
CA THR A 45 24.92 11.49 5.40
C THR A 45 24.66 10.30 6.34
N LEU A 46 25.66 9.90 7.12
CA LEU A 46 25.52 8.81 8.08
C LEU A 46 24.48 9.13 9.17
N SER A 47 24.46 10.38 9.68
CA SER A 47 23.47 10.82 10.65
C SER A 47 22.04 10.83 10.07
N SER A 48 21.89 11.23 8.82
CA SER A 48 20.61 11.19 8.10
C SER A 48 20.10 9.76 7.91
N LEU A 49 20.97 8.86 7.47
CA LEU A 49 20.63 7.42 7.34
C LEU A 49 20.30 6.79 8.70
N LYS A 50 21.04 7.13 9.76
CA LYS A 50 20.72 6.70 11.12
C LYS A 50 19.35 7.21 11.56
N SER A 51 19.01 8.45 11.25
CA SER A 51 17.69 9.02 11.54
C SER A 51 16.58 8.27 10.79
N MET A 52 16.80 7.96 9.51
CA MET A 52 15.83 7.23 8.70
C MET A 52 15.62 5.79 9.18
N LEU A 53 16.69 5.06 9.52
CA LEU A 53 16.63 3.64 9.80
C LEU A 53 16.42 3.29 11.28
N ILE A 54 16.74 4.17 12.21
CA ILE A 54 16.70 3.84 13.64
C ILE A 54 15.65 4.67 14.39
N GLN A 55 15.54 5.95 14.09
CA GLN A 55 14.69 6.86 14.86
C GLN A 55 13.17 6.62 14.76
N PRO A 56 12.59 5.94 13.74
CA PRO A 56 11.16 5.61 13.76
C PRO A 56 10.73 4.81 15.00
N ILE A 57 11.61 3.95 15.53
CA ILE A 57 11.32 3.09 16.69
C ILE A 57 12.19 3.45 17.91
N PHE A 58 13.42 3.95 17.71
CA PHE A 58 14.33 4.28 18.79
C PHE A 58 14.58 5.80 18.85
N ARG A 59 14.58 6.37 20.05
CA ARG A 59 14.97 7.76 20.25
C ARG A 59 16.47 7.96 19.96
N ALA A 60 16.88 9.20 19.79
CA ALA A 60 18.30 9.55 19.61
C ALA A 60 19.22 8.96 20.69
N ASN A 61 18.70 8.76 21.92
CA ASN A 61 19.39 8.17 23.07
C ASN A 61 19.46 6.62 23.02
N GLY A 62 19.01 5.96 21.95
CA GLY A 62 18.97 4.51 21.84
C GLY A 62 17.84 3.82 22.62
N THR A 63 16.98 4.56 23.32
CA THR A 63 15.83 3.97 24.04
C THR A 63 14.66 3.71 23.09
N PHE A 64 13.97 2.59 23.29
CA PHE A 64 12.76 2.25 22.52
C PHE A 64 11.66 3.31 22.73
N SER A 65 11.11 3.81 21.64
CA SER A 65 10.04 4.79 21.64
C SER A 65 8.69 4.15 21.37
N VAL A 66 7.92 3.87 22.42
CA VAL A 66 6.56 3.36 22.27
C VAL A 66 5.73 4.26 21.36
N LYS A 67 5.84 5.59 21.50
CA LYS A 67 5.16 6.55 20.64
C LYS A 67 5.59 6.41 19.16
N GLY A 68 6.89 6.30 18.91
CA GLY A 68 7.39 6.11 17.52
C GLY A 68 6.86 4.85 16.89
N PHE A 69 6.91 3.73 17.63
CA PHE A 69 6.36 2.46 17.16
C PHE A 69 4.85 2.52 16.90
N THR A 70 4.07 3.08 17.82
CA THR A 70 2.62 3.23 17.65
C THR A 70 2.25 4.20 16.52
N ASP A 71 3.07 5.23 16.27
CA ASP A 71 2.88 6.12 15.11
C ASP A 71 3.11 5.39 13.78
N VAL A 72 4.10 4.47 13.71
CA VAL A 72 4.30 3.60 12.52
C VAL A 72 3.07 2.72 12.32
N LEU A 73 2.56 2.08 13.38
CA LEU A 73 1.34 1.26 13.30
C LEU A 73 0.12 2.07 12.86
N ALA A 74 -0.01 3.30 13.33
CA ALA A 74 -1.09 4.19 12.90
C ALA A 74 -1.00 4.54 11.41
N SER A 75 0.21 4.80 10.90
CA SER A 75 0.43 5.10 9.49
C SER A 75 0.20 3.90 8.56
N MET A 76 0.27 2.66 9.10
CA MET A 76 -0.05 1.45 8.33
C MET A 76 -1.54 1.33 7.96
N ILE A 77 -2.45 1.94 8.72
CA ILE A 77 -3.89 1.71 8.60
C ILE A 77 -4.37 1.98 7.16
N PRO A 78 -4.26 3.19 6.60
CA PRO A 78 -4.70 3.47 5.25
C PRO A 78 -3.95 2.64 4.19
N ILE A 79 -2.67 2.37 4.43
CA ILE A 79 -1.80 1.59 3.53
C ILE A 79 -2.24 0.12 3.46
N ILE A 80 -2.67 -0.49 4.58
CA ILE A 80 -3.22 -1.85 4.59
C ILE A 80 -4.49 -1.90 3.73
N PHE A 81 -5.42 -0.98 3.90
CA PHE A 81 -6.67 -0.97 3.15
C PHE A 81 -6.45 -0.78 1.65
N THR A 82 -5.61 0.17 1.24
CA THR A 82 -5.27 0.38 -0.17
C THR A 82 -4.44 -0.77 -0.74
N GLY A 83 -3.56 -1.38 0.06
CA GLY A 83 -2.83 -2.59 -0.30
C GLY A 83 -3.74 -3.79 -0.52
N LEU A 84 -4.72 -4.03 0.35
CA LEU A 84 -5.73 -5.08 0.19
C LEU A 84 -6.62 -4.81 -1.04
N ALA A 85 -7.04 -3.57 -1.25
CA ALA A 85 -7.82 -3.15 -2.41
C ALA A 85 -7.09 -3.51 -3.72
N THR A 86 -5.85 -3.08 -3.83
CA THR A 86 -5.00 -3.34 -4.99
C THR A 86 -4.69 -4.83 -5.15
N CYS A 87 -4.43 -5.54 -4.05
CA CYS A 87 -4.18 -6.98 -4.06
C CYS A 87 -5.35 -7.77 -4.68
N VAL A 88 -6.61 -7.42 -4.34
CA VAL A 88 -7.79 -8.07 -4.93
C VAL A 88 -7.90 -7.77 -6.42
N MET A 89 -7.73 -6.51 -6.84
CA MET A 89 -7.81 -6.10 -8.24
C MET A 89 -6.69 -6.73 -9.08
N PHE A 90 -5.46 -6.71 -8.61
CA PHE A 90 -4.30 -7.29 -9.32
C PHE A 90 -4.37 -8.82 -9.38
N SER A 91 -4.97 -9.48 -8.39
CA SER A 91 -5.23 -10.91 -8.45
C SER A 91 -6.19 -11.32 -9.57
N ALA A 92 -7.05 -10.39 -10.04
CA ALA A 92 -7.88 -10.57 -11.24
C ALA A 92 -7.18 -10.12 -12.53
N ASN A 93 -5.88 -9.82 -12.49
CA ASN A 93 -5.12 -9.20 -13.57
C ASN A 93 -5.74 -7.88 -14.07
N GLN A 94 -6.35 -7.11 -13.15
CA GLN A 94 -6.89 -5.79 -13.43
C GLN A 94 -5.94 -4.74 -12.85
N PHE A 95 -5.24 -4.04 -13.73
CA PHE A 95 -4.28 -2.99 -13.36
C PHE A 95 -5.02 -1.67 -13.10
N ASN A 96 -5.85 -1.66 -12.05
CA ASN A 96 -6.62 -0.49 -11.65
C ASN A 96 -5.83 0.34 -10.63
N LEU A 97 -5.59 1.62 -10.95
CA LEU A 97 -4.88 2.60 -10.12
C LEU A 97 -5.83 3.52 -9.33
N GLY A 98 -7.12 3.22 -9.31
CA GLY A 98 -8.16 4.05 -8.71
C GLY A 98 -8.19 4.06 -7.18
N SER A 99 -7.38 3.24 -6.51
CA SER A 99 -7.31 3.21 -5.04
C SER A 99 -6.96 4.57 -4.45
N GLU A 100 -6.20 5.42 -5.16
CA GLU A 100 -5.84 6.77 -4.70
C GLU A 100 -7.04 7.71 -4.69
N GLY A 101 -7.80 7.78 -5.78
CA GLY A 101 -9.08 8.53 -5.80
C GLY A 101 -10.12 7.91 -4.87
N GLY A 102 -10.08 6.59 -4.73
CA GLY A 102 -10.95 5.84 -3.82
C GLY A 102 -10.77 6.22 -2.36
N ILE A 103 -9.55 6.26 -1.87
CA ILE A 103 -9.27 6.65 -0.48
C ILE A 103 -9.64 8.13 -0.25
N LEU A 104 -9.37 9.00 -1.20
CA LEU A 104 -9.73 10.42 -1.13
C LEU A 104 -11.26 10.63 -1.10
N LEU A 105 -12.00 9.94 -1.98
CA LEU A 105 -13.46 10.01 -2.02
C LEU A 105 -14.09 9.41 -0.76
N GLY A 106 -13.60 8.26 -0.32
CA GLY A 106 -14.05 7.61 0.91
C GLY A 106 -13.86 8.50 2.14
N ALA A 107 -12.68 9.12 2.27
CA ALA A 107 -12.36 10.07 3.32
C ALA A 107 -13.32 11.28 3.28
N PHE A 108 -13.56 11.83 2.09
CA PHE A 108 -14.45 12.98 1.91
C PHE A 108 -15.89 12.66 2.30
N VAL A 109 -16.47 11.58 1.77
CA VAL A 109 -17.86 11.19 2.06
C VAL A 109 -18.03 10.84 3.55
N THR A 110 -17.08 10.11 4.14
CA THR A 110 -17.06 9.82 5.58
C THR A 110 -17.08 11.11 6.40
N SER A 111 -16.28 12.10 6.00
CA SER A 111 -16.21 13.40 6.66
C SER A 111 -17.51 14.18 6.57
N LEU A 112 -18.21 14.15 5.43
CA LEU A 112 -19.50 14.78 5.28
C LEU A 112 -20.54 14.16 6.22
N VAL A 113 -20.58 12.83 6.30
CA VAL A 113 -21.49 12.14 7.24
C VAL A 113 -21.13 12.49 8.69
N ALA A 114 -19.85 12.54 9.03
CA ALA A 114 -19.37 12.87 10.38
C ALA A 114 -19.68 14.32 10.81
N VAL A 115 -19.82 15.24 9.86
CA VAL A 115 -20.15 16.65 10.14
C VAL A 115 -21.67 16.86 10.18
N TYR A 116 -22.42 16.34 9.19
CA TYR A 116 -23.79 16.76 8.94
C TYR A 116 -24.88 15.80 9.44
N VAL A 117 -24.54 14.50 9.66
CA VAL A 117 -25.56 13.51 10.03
C VAL A 117 -25.59 13.32 11.56
N PRO A 118 -26.67 13.73 12.25
CA PRO A 118 -26.78 13.57 13.71
C PRO A 118 -27.16 12.13 14.06
N LEU A 119 -26.19 11.26 14.30
CA LEU A 119 -26.43 9.90 14.76
C LEU A 119 -25.86 9.71 16.18
N PRO A 120 -26.54 8.91 17.04
CA PRO A 120 -26.09 8.73 18.42
C PRO A 120 -24.90 7.78 18.54
N GLY A 121 -23.98 8.12 19.44
CA GLY A 121 -22.91 7.23 19.93
C GLY A 121 -22.04 6.61 18.83
N ALA A 122 -21.72 5.33 18.99
CA ALA A 122 -20.85 4.57 18.08
C ALA A 122 -21.45 4.28 16.69
N LEU A 123 -22.74 4.58 16.48
CA LEU A 123 -23.39 4.35 15.19
C LEU A 123 -22.87 5.31 14.11
N LEU A 124 -22.53 6.54 14.50
CA LEU A 124 -22.05 7.56 13.57
C LEU A 124 -20.76 7.15 12.82
N PRO A 125 -19.67 6.73 13.47
CA PRO A 125 -18.47 6.33 12.75
C PRO A 125 -18.68 5.11 11.87
N ILE A 126 -19.51 4.15 12.28
CA ILE A 126 -19.82 2.96 11.48
C ILE A 126 -20.55 3.35 10.19
N VAL A 127 -21.63 4.15 10.30
CA VAL A 127 -22.40 4.59 9.14
C VAL A 127 -21.57 5.47 8.23
N ALA A 128 -20.74 6.36 8.78
CA ALA A 128 -19.87 7.24 8.03
C ALA A 128 -18.84 6.46 7.18
N ILE A 129 -18.15 5.49 7.80
CA ILE A 129 -17.17 4.64 7.10
C ILE A 129 -17.84 3.79 6.03
N LEU A 130 -19.00 3.20 6.32
CA LEU A 130 -19.76 2.41 5.35
C LEU A 130 -20.26 3.26 4.18
N ALA A 131 -20.72 4.48 4.43
CA ALA A 131 -21.12 5.41 3.37
C ALA A 131 -19.94 5.73 2.44
N GLY A 132 -18.76 6.06 3.00
CA GLY A 132 -17.53 6.26 2.24
C GLY A 132 -17.15 5.04 1.41
N ALA A 133 -17.22 3.85 2.00
CA ALA A 133 -16.94 2.59 1.32
C ALA A 133 -17.90 2.35 0.15
N VAL A 134 -19.20 2.48 0.36
CA VAL A 134 -20.22 2.22 -0.66
C VAL A 134 -20.09 3.19 -1.83
N VAL A 135 -19.95 4.49 -1.57
CA VAL A 135 -19.78 5.50 -2.63
C VAL A 135 -18.53 5.23 -3.45
N THR A 136 -17.44 4.83 -2.81
CA THR A 136 -16.20 4.47 -3.51
C THR A 136 -16.34 3.16 -4.30
N GLY A 137 -17.05 2.18 -3.76
CA GLY A 137 -17.39 0.95 -4.49
C GLY A 137 -18.22 1.22 -5.74
N VAL A 138 -19.20 2.13 -5.66
CA VAL A 138 -20.00 2.57 -6.81
C VAL A 138 -19.14 3.33 -7.82
N MET A 139 -18.24 4.20 -7.36
CA MET A 139 -17.30 4.90 -8.24
C MET A 139 -16.45 3.91 -9.05
N MET A 140 -15.98 2.84 -8.43
CA MET A 140 -15.19 1.80 -9.11
C MET A 140 -15.97 0.98 -10.14
N LEU A 141 -17.31 1.06 -10.16
CA LEU A 141 -18.10 0.51 -11.26
C LEU A 141 -17.77 1.14 -12.61
N ILE A 142 -17.39 2.42 -12.64
CA ILE A 142 -17.06 3.14 -13.89
C ILE A 142 -15.90 2.43 -14.63
N PRO A 143 -14.69 2.35 -14.10
CA PRO A 143 -13.59 1.67 -14.76
C PRO A 143 -13.86 0.16 -14.95
N ALA A 144 -14.57 -0.46 -14.00
CA ALA A 144 -14.90 -1.88 -14.06
C ALA A 144 -15.80 -2.24 -15.24
N VAL A 145 -16.87 -1.49 -15.46
CA VAL A 145 -17.82 -1.72 -16.56
C VAL A 145 -17.18 -1.38 -17.91
N LEU A 146 -16.44 -0.27 -18.00
CA LEU A 146 -15.72 0.12 -19.21
C LEU A 146 -14.70 -0.96 -19.61
N LYS A 147 -13.98 -1.54 -18.64
CA LYS A 147 -13.08 -2.67 -18.90
C LYS A 147 -13.83 -3.92 -19.33
N ALA A 148 -14.82 -4.34 -18.56
CA ALA A 148 -15.49 -5.61 -18.73
C ALA A 148 -16.35 -5.69 -20.01
N LYS A 149 -16.97 -4.58 -20.43
CA LYS A 149 -17.87 -4.53 -21.60
C LYS A 149 -17.25 -3.92 -22.84
N LEU A 150 -16.41 -2.89 -22.68
CA LEU A 150 -15.85 -2.13 -23.80
C LEU A 150 -14.35 -2.39 -23.99
N ASN A 151 -13.74 -3.21 -23.14
CA ASN A 151 -12.30 -3.50 -23.13
C ASN A 151 -11.39 -2.25 -23.11
N VAL A 152 -11.89 -1.16 -22.51
CA VAL A 152 -11.09 0.06 -22.28
C VAL A 152 -10.02 -0.22 -21.23
N SER A 153 -8.84 0.40 -21.34
CA SER A 153 -7.78 0.25 -20.34
C SER A 153 -8.22 0.77 -18.98
N GLU A 154 -8.33 -0.15 -18.01
CA GLU A 154 -8.69 0.18 -16.63
C GLU A 154 -7.65 1.07 -15.97
N MET A 155 -6.37 0.92 -16.32
CA MET A 155 -5.27 1.72 -15.78
C MET A 155 -5.43 3.20 -16.13
N VAL A 156 -5.64 3.50 -17.41
CA VAL A 156 -5.79 4.90 -17.88
C VAL A 156 -7.05 5.52 -17.32
N ASN A 157 -8.17 4.78 -17.39
CA ASN A 157 -9.47 5.28 -16.95
C ASN A 157 -9.51 5.54 -15.44
N SER A 158 -8.95 4.64 -14.62
CA SER A 158 -8.90 4.84 -13.17
C SER A 158 -7.94 5.96 -12.77
N LEU A 159 -6.83 6.12 -13.49
CA LEU A 159 -5.91 7.22 -13.27
C LEU A 159 -6.58 8.58 -13.54
N MET A 160 -7.29 8.69 -14.66
CA MET A 160 -8.05 9.93 -14.97
C MET A 160 -9.13 10.19 -13.93
N LEU A 161 -9.83 9.15 -13.48
CA LEU A 161 -10.88 9.26 -12.47
C LEU A 161 -10.36 9.80 -11.13
N ASN A 162 -9.13 9.44 -10.72
CA ASN A 162 -8.50 10.00 -9.52
C ASN A 162 -8.42 11.53 -9.57
N TYR A 163 -8.03 12.10 -10.72
CA TYR A 163 -7.95 13.55 -10.90
C TYR A 163 -9.34 14.19 -10.96
N VAL A 164 -10.29 13.56 -11.65
CA VAL A 164 -11.69 14.03 -11.70
C VAL A 164 -12.25 14.14 -10.28
N ILE A 165 -12.08 13.09 -9.46
CA ILE A 165 -12.54 13.08 -8.06
C ILE A 165 -11.86 14.19 -7.26
N MET A 166 -10.55 14.34 -7.38
CA MET A 166 -9.81 15.38 -6.68
C MET A 166 -10.35 16.79 -7.03
N TYR A 167 -10.59 17.07 -8.31
CA TYR A 167 -11.11 18.38 -8.71
C TYR A 167 -12.57 18.59 -8.32
N VAL A 168 -13.40 17.54 -8.36
CA VAL A 168 -14.79 17.60 -7.85
C VAL A 168 -14.81 17.91 -6.36
N ILE A 169 -13.98 17.22 -5.58
CA ILE A 169 -13.86 17.49 -4.13
C ILE A 169 -13.37 18.91 -3.87
N LYS A 170 -12.34 19.37 -4.58
CA LYS A 170 -11.87 20.77 -4.48
C LYS A 170 -12.98 21.78 -4.78
N PHE A 171 -13.74 21.53 -5.84
CA PHE A 171 -14.86 22.41 -6.20
C PHE A 171 -15.93 22.41 -5.10
N MET A 172 -16.35 21.23 -4.63
CA MET A 172 -17.36 21.14 -3.56
C MET A 172 -16.89 21.79 -2.26
N MET A 173 -15.62 21.57 -1.88
CA MET A 173 -15.04 22.20 -0.70
C MET A 173 -15.08 23.73 -0.82
N ASN A 174 -14.57 24.31 -1.90
CA ASN A 174 -14.50 25.77 -2.03
C ASN A 174 -15.86 26.42 -2.21
N ALA A 175 -16.80 25.78 -2.92
CA ALA A 175 -18.09 26.38 -3.25
C ALA A 175 -19.12 26.25 -2.12
N PHE A 176 -19.15 25.10 -1.40
CA PHE A 176 -20.30 24.75 -0.56
C PHE A 176 -19.96 24.33 0.87
N ILE A 177 -18.80 23.66 1.10
CA ILE A 177 -18.56 22.88 2.32
C ILE A 177 -17.59 23.56 3.28
N ALA A 178 -16.57 24.28 2.74
CA ALA A 178 -15.52 24.86 3.58
C ALA A 178 -16.09 25.83 4.62
N ASP A 179 -15.58 25.69 5.84
CA ASP A 179 -15.92 26.61 6.94
C ASP A 179 -15.24 27.96 6.71
N LYS A 180 -16.05 28.94 6.36
CA LYS A 180 -15.60 30.31 6.05
C LYS A 180 -15.01 31.06 7.26
N THR A 181 -15.17 30.52 8.47
CA THR A 181 -14.61 31.11 9.69
C THR A 181 -13.14 30.72 9.91
N LYS A 182 -12.67 29.75 9.16
CA LYS A 182 -11.28 29.23 9.23
C LYS A 182 -10.40 29.92 8.20
N GLY A 183 -9.14 30.12 8.53
CA GLY A 183 -8.14 30.68 7.61
C GLY A 183 -7.65 29.73 6.51
N THR A 184 -8.09 28.46 6.55
CA THR A 184 -7.73 27.40 5.61
C THR A 184 -8.98 26.72 5.06
N VAL A 185 -8.89 26.16 3.85
CA VAL A 185 -10.01 25.42 3.23
C VAL A 185 -10.13 24.05 3.90
N GLN A 186 -11.04 23.96 4.86
CA GLN A 186 -11.33 22.75 5.63
C GLN A 186 -12.81 22.68 5.98
N THR A 187 -13.32 21.48 6.29
CA THR A 187 -14.69 21.36 6.80
C THR A 187 -14.78 21.87 8.24
N SER A 188 -16.01 22.03 8.73
CA SER A 188 -16.24 22.14 10.17
C SER A 188 -15.74 20.88 10.89
N ASN A 189 -15.49 21.03 12.20
CA ASN A 189 -15.02 19.89 12.99
C ASN A 189 -16.05 18.76 13.02
N PHE A 190 -15.57 17.53 13.01
CA PHE A 190 -16.42 16.36 13.17
C PHE A 190 -17.12 16.40 14.53
N GLN A 191 -18.29 15.77 14.60
CA GLN A 191 -18.99 15.59 15.88
C GLN A 191 -18.12 14.79 16.84
N ALA A 192 -18.21 15.07 18.13
CA ALA A 192 -17.35 14.44 19.14
C ALA A 192 -17.48 12.90 19.18
N ASN A 193 -18.67 12.39 18.83
CA ASN A 193 -18.96 10.96 18.77
C ASN A 193 -18.54 10.30 17.43
N ALA A 194 -18.04 11.07 16.46
CA ALA A 194 -17.56 10.52 15.19
C ALA A 194 -16.12 9.97 15.29
N ALA A 195 -15.33 10.48 16.23
CA ALA A 195 -13.93 10.09 16.39
C ALA A 195 -13.80 8.62 16.80
N LEU A 196 -12.90 7.89 16.14
CA LEU A 196 -12.58 6.53 16.54
C LEU A 196 -11.76 6.53 17.85
N PRO A 197 -12.08 5.64 18.80
CA PRO A 197 -11.33 5.55 20.05
C PRO A 197 -9.86 5.20 19.79
N GLN A 198 -8.98 5.84 20.55
CA GLN A 198 -7.55 5.55 20.52
C GLN A 198 -7.27 4.25 21.31
N LEU A 199 -6.37 3.40 20.79
CA LEU A 199 -5.98 2.15 21.45
C LEU A 199 -5.01 2.36 22.60
N ILE A 200 -4.18 3.38 22.53
CA ILE A 200 -3.12 3.66 23.52
C ILE A 200 -3.01 5.17 23.73
N ASP A 201 -3.10 5.57 24.98
CA ASP A 201 -3.05 6.97 25.41
C ASP A 201 -1.60 7.42 25.68
N ASN A 202 -0.76 7.40 24.65
CA ASN A 202 0.65 7.79 24.74
C ASN A 202 1.00 9.01 23.86
N GLY A 203 -0.03 9.74 23.41
CA GLY A 203 0.12 10.86 22.48
C GLY A 203 0.39 10.42 21.03
N SER A 204 0.21 9.15 20.70
CA SER A 204 0.11 8.66 19.32
C SER A 204 -1.34 8.67 18.84
N LYS A 205 -1.54 8.66 17.53
CA LYS A 205 -2.87 8.60 16.91
C LYS A 205 -3.26 7.18 16.48
N LEU A 206 -2.84 6.15 17.22
CA LEU A 206 -3.20 4.77 16.96
C LEU A 206 -4.63 4.51 17.41
N SER A 207 -5.56 4.47 16.47
CA SER A 207 -6.99 4.23 16.71
C SER A 207 -7.34 2.75 16.60
N ILE A 208 -8.58 2.39 17.02
CA ILE A 208 -9.18 1.07 16.80
C ILE A 208 -9.20 0.67 15.30
N GLY A 209 -8.99 1.62 14.40
CA GLY A 209 -8.82 1.39 12.96
C GLY A 209 -7.73 0.37 12.63
N PHE A 210 -6.67 0.27 13.47
CA PHE A 210 -5.65 -0.76 13.29
C PHE A 210 -6.20 -2.17 13.51
N ALA A 211 -6.98 -2.38 14.54
CA ALA A 211 -7.63 -3.68 14.77
C ALA A 211 -8.58 -4.03 13.62
N ILE A 212 -9.36 -3.06 13.13
CA ILE A 212 -10.24 -3.23 11.96
C ILE A 212 -9.42 -3.60 10.72
N ALA A 213 -8.27 -2.96 10.47
CA ALA A 213 -7.39 -3.27 9.33
C ALA A 213 -6.87 -4.72 9.38
N ILE A 214 -6.47 -5.21 10.56
CA ILE A 214 -6.02 -6.60 10.73
C ILE A 214 -7.19 -7.58 10.52
N VAL A 215 -8.36 -7.30 11.08
CA VAL A 215 -9.56 -8.13 10.87
C VAL A 215 -9.94 -8.17 9.39
N MET A 216 -9.93 -7.03 8.70
CA MET A 216 -10.20 -6.96 7.27
C MET A 216 -9.16 -7.73 6.45
N THR A 217 -7.89 -7.72 6.85
CA THR A 217 -6.85 -8.56 6.23
C THR A 217 -7.21 -10.04 6.31
N ILE A 218 -7.64 -10.51 7.48
CA ILE A 218 -8.06 -11.91 7.68
C ILE A 218 -9.29 -12.22 6.82
N ILE A 219 -10.30 -11.35 6.82
CA ILE A 219 -11.52 -11.51 6.02
C ILE A 219 -11.18 -11.61 4.53
N ILE A 220 -10.35 -10.70 4.00
CA ILE A 220 -9.96 -10.70 2.59
C ILE A 220 -9.09 -11.91 2.25
N ALA A 221 -8.19 -12.33 3.14
CA ALA A 221 -7.41 -13.55 2.93
C ALA A 221 -8.31 -14.79 2.88
N LEU A 222 -9.26 -14.93 3.80
CA LEU A 222 -10.25 -16.01 3.77
C LEU A 222 -11.14 -15.93 2.52
N PHE A 223 -11.61 -14.74 2.16
CA PHE A 223 -12.38 -14.52 0.93
C PHE A 223 -11.59 -15.00 -0.29
N MET A 224 -10.35 -14.58 -0.45
CA MET A 224 -9.52 -14.90 -1.62
C MET A 224 -9.17 -16.39 -1.68
N TYR A 225 -8.93 -17.07 -0.54
CA TYR A 225 -8.41 -18.45 -0.56
C TYR A 225 -9.46 -19.52 -0.23
N ARG A 226 -10.59 -19.16 0.39
CA ARG A 226 -11.60 -20.11 0.86
C ARG A 226 -12.97 -19.98 0.19
N THR A 227 -13.20 -18.96 -0.66
CA THR A 227 -14.50 -18.77 -1.32
C THR A 227 -14.44 -19.06 -2.82
N ARG A 228 -15.62 -19.37 -3.41
CA ARG A 228 -15.78 -19.56 -4.86
C ARG A 228 -15.44 -18.29 -5.64
N TRP A 229 -15.79 -17.10 -5.12
CA TRP A 229 -15.53 -15.81 -5.74
C TRP A 229 -14.04 -15.48 -5.74
N GLY A 230 -13.35 -15.71 -4.63
CA GLY A 230 -11.91 -15.52 -4.56
C GLY A 230 -11.13 -16.48 -5.45
N TYR A 231 -11.60 -17.74 -5.58
CA TYR A 231 -11.05 -18.67 -6.54
C TYR A 231 -11.23 -18.18 -7.97
N ALA A 232 -12.43 -17.70 -8.36
CA ALA A 232 -12.72 -17.20 -9.69
C ALA A 232 -11.86 -15.95 -10.02
N ILE A 233 -11.68 -15.02 -9.07
CA ILE A 233 -10.80 -13.85 -9.21
C ILE A 233 -9.38 -14.29 -9.59
N ARG A 234 -8.79 -15.23 -8.84
CA ARG A 234 -7.44 -15.72 -9.09
C ARG A 234 -7.31 -16.48 -10.40
N MET A 235 -8.32 -17.29 -10.77
CA MET A 235 -8.32 -18.05 -12.03
C MET A 235 -8.39 -17.14 -13.25
N ILE A 236 -9.23 -16.09 -13.21
CA ILE A 236 -9.33 -15.09 -14.28
C ILE A 236 -7.99 -14.34 -14.42
N GLY A 237 -7.32 -14.06 -13.29
CA GLY A 237 -6.00 -13.44 -13.29
C GLY A 237 -4.91 -14.28 -13.96
N ILE A 238 -4.99 -15.61 -13.87
CA ILE A 238 -4.04 -16.53 -14.50
C ILE A 238 -4.34 -16.67 -15.99
N ASN A 239 -5.59 -16.98 -16.34
CA ASN A 239 -6.00 -17.18 -17.73
C ASN A 239 -7.50 -16.91 -17.92
N GLN A 240 -7.80 -15.72 -18.45
CA GLN A 240 -9.17 -15.26 -18.68
C GLN A 240 -9.95 -16.15 -19.67
N LYS A 241 -9.30 -16.61 -20.76
CA LYS A 241 -9.94 -17.46 -21.76
C LYS A 241 -10.30 -18.84 -21.17
N PHE A 242 -9.37 -19.45 -20.45
CA PHE A 242 -9.62 -20.72 -19.77
C PHE A 242 -10.79 -20.61 -18.78
N SER A 243 -10.82 -19.55 -17.99
CA SER A 243 -11.90 -19.28 -17.03
C SER A 243 -13.27 -19.15 -17.71
N MET A 244 -13.31 -18.49 -18.85
CA MET A 244 -14.52 -18.37 -19.66
C MET A 244 -15.00 -19.74 -20.18
N TYR A 245 -14.12 -20.56 -20.73
CA TYR A 245 -14.47 -21.92 -21.20
C TYR A 245 -14.84 -22.86 -20.03
N SER A 246 -14.36 -22.60 -18.83
CA SER A 246 -14.76 -23.33 -17.61
C SER A 246 -16.11 -22.86 -17.03
N GLY A 247 -16.86 -22.01 -17.74
CA GLY A 247 -18.19 -21.54 -17.34
C GLY A 247 -18.21 -20.39 -16.34
N MET A 248 -17.07 -19.74 -16.07
CA MET A 248 -17.03 -18.59 -15.16
C MET A 248 -17.50 -17.32 -15.87
N ASN A 249 -18.35 -16.52 -15.21
CA ASN A 249 -18.76 -15.23 -15.73
C ASN A 249 -17.66 -14.18 -15.54
N VAL A 250 -16.77 -14.08 -16.54
CA VAL A 250 -15.59 -13.21 -16.52
C VAL A 250 -15.96 -11.74 -16.29
N VAL A 251 -17.02 -11.26 -16.97
CA VAL A 251 -17.48 -9.86 -16.83
C VAL A 251 -17.85 -9.55 -15.39
N MET A 252 -18.65 -10.40 -14.76
CA MET A 252 -19.10 -10.22 -13.38
C MET A 252 -17.91 -10.25 -12.40
N ILE A 253 -16.96 -11.13 -12.59
CA ILE A 253 -15.80 -11.27 -11.69
C ILE A 253 -14.85 -10.07 -11.81
N ILE A 254 -14.63 -9.54 -13.02
CA ILE A 254 -13.85 -8.32 -13.23
C ILE A 254 -14.51 -7.14 -12.49
N ILE A 255 -15.83 -6.98 -12.63
CA ILE A 255 -16.56 -5.92 -11.94
C ILE A 255 -16.48 -6.11 -10.42
N LEU A 256 -16.72 -7.33 -9.95
CA LEU A 256 -16.69 -7.64 -8.51
C LEU A 256 -15.33 -7.33 -7.88
N SER A 257 -14.22 -7.71 -8.53
CA SER A 257 -12.88 -7.46 -8.01
C SER A 257 -12.59 -5.97 -7.85
N GLN A 258 -13.04 -5.14 -8.79
CA GLN A 258 -12.82 -3.68 -8.73
C GLN A 258 -13.74 -3.01 -7.71
N VAL A 259 -15.00 -3.45 -7.59
CA VAL A 259 -15.93 -2.94 -6.57
C VAL A 259 -15.43 -3.27 -5.17
N ILE A 260 -14.97 -4.51 -4.92
CA ILE A 260 -14.35 -4.87 -3.62
C ILE A 260 -13.14 -3.98 -3.34
N GLY A 261 -12.28 -3.76 -4.35
CA GLY A 261 -11.17 -2.83 -4.22
C GLY A 261 -11.61 -1.42 -3.84
N GLY A 262 -12.67 -0.91 -4.47
CA GLY A 262 -13.26 0.39 -4.14
C GLY A 262 -13.79 0.45 -2.71
N LEU A 263 -14.57 -0.55 -2.28
CA LEU A 263 -15.07 -0.65 -0.91
C LEU A 263 -13.94 -0.57 0.12
N LEU A 264 -12.87 -1.34 -0.09
CA LEU A 264 -11.71 -1.35 0.80
C LEU A 264 -10.97 -0.02 0.83
N ALA A 265 -10.72 0.59 -0.33
CA ALA A 265 -10.06 1.90 -0.41
C ALA A 265 -10.87 2.98 0.30
N GLY A 266 -12.20 2.99 0.09
CA GLY A 266 -13.10 3.93 0.76
C GLY A 266 -13.15 3.74 2.27
N MET A 267 -13.17 2.49 2.76
CA MET A 267 -13.07 2.19 4.20
C MET A 267 -11.75 2.72 4.78
N GLY A 268 -10.64 2.51 4.07
CA GLY A 268 -9.33 3.00 4.51
C GLY A 268 -9.30 4.51 4.68
N GLY A 269 -9.89 5.26 3.72
CA GLY A 269 -10.00 6.71 3.80
C GLY A 269 -10.87 7.18 4.97
N GLY A 270 -12.02 6.54 5.18
CA GLY A 270 -12.92 6.86 6.29
C GLY A 270 -12.30 6.59 7.66
N ILE A 271 -11.62 5.46 7.81
CA ILE A 271 -10.94 5.08 9.08
C ILE A 271 -9.79 6.03 9.37
N GLU A 272 -9.00 6.42 8.36
CA GLU A 272 -7.90 7.37 8.54
C GLU A 272 -8.44 8.73 8.98
N MET A 273 -9.52 9.21 8.36
CA MET A 273 -10.12 10.49 8.74
C MET A 273 -10.63 10.50 10.18
N LEU A 274 -11.48 9.55 10.54
CA LEU A 274 -12.07 9.51 11.88
C LEU A 274 -11.07 9.08 12.97
N GLY A 275 -9.97 8.43 12.59
CA GLY A 275 -8.93 7.98 13.53
C GLY A 275 -7.87 9.03 13.84
N ARG A 276 -7.54 9.92 12.90
CA ARG A 276 -6.40 10.84 13.02
C ARG A 276 -6.74 12.31 12.94
N ASN A 277 -7.81 12.66 12.22
CA ASN A 277 -8.18 14.02 11.91
C ASN A 277 -9.46 14.43 12.64
N GLN A 278 -9.63 15.73 12.80
CA GLN A 278 -10.83 16.33 13.40
C GLN A 278 -11.71 17.03 12.37
N TYR A 279 -11.20 17.23 11.16
CA TYR A 279 -11.84 17.86 10.01
C TYR A 279 -11.24 17.31 8.72
N PHE A 280 -11.88 17.53 7.60
CA PHE A 280 -11.36 17.17 6.29
C PHE A 280 -10.63 18.38 5.65
N ASP A 281 -9.39 18.15 5.22
CA ASP A 281 -8.50 19.15 4.60
C ASP A 281 -7.74 18.62 3.38
N TRP A 282 -8.04 17.41 2.92
CA TRP A 282 -7.34 16.80 1.79
C TRP A 282 -7.79 17.42 0.46
N LEU A 283 -7.10 18.47 0.04
CA LEU A 283 -7.32 19.10 -1.27
C LEU A 283 -6.43 18.52 -2.38
N ALA A 284 -5.54 17.59 -2.04
CA ALA A 284 -4.68 16.86 -2.96
C ALA A 284 -4.79 15.37 -2.69
N GLN A 285 -4.27 14.57 -3.61
CA GLN A 285 -4.18 13.14 -3.43
C GLN A 285 -3.22 12.82 -2.27
N PRO A 286 -3.63 12.00 -1.29
CA PRO A 286 -2.83 11.77 -0.08
C PRO A 286 -1.64 10.83 -0.29
N GLY A 287 -1.56 10.09 -1.41
CA GLY A 287 -0.46 9.19 -1.74
C GLY A 287 -0.62 7.75 -1.24
N TYR A 288 -1.58 7.48 -0.37
CA TYR A 288 -1.76 6.14 0.21
C TYR A 288 -2.14 5.06 -0.81
N GLY A 289 -2.83 5.43 -1.90
CA GLY A 289 -3.15 4.49 -2.97
C GLY A 289 -1.90 4.05 -3.71
N TRP A 290 -0.96 4.96 -3.98
CA TRP A 290 0.31 4.64 -4.61
C TRP A 290 1.17 3.74 -3.72
N THR A 291 1.28 4.05 -2.44
CA THR A 291 1.94 3.20 -1.45
C THR A 291 1.26 1.84 -1.37
N GLY A 292 -0.07 1.78 -1.42
CA GLY A 292 -0.85 0.54 -1.44
C GLY A 292 -0.56 -0.36 -2.64
N ILE A 293 -0.35 0.21 -3.83
CA ILE A 293 0.07 -0.55 -5.02
C ILE A 293 1.43 -1.21 -4.77
N THR A 294 2.38 -0.45 -4.24
CA THR A 294 3.71 -0.96 -3.90
C THR A 294 3.63 -2.08 -2.87
N VAL A 295 2.80 -1.91 -1.85
CA VAL A 295 2.55 -2.92 -0.80
C VAL A 295 1.93 -4.19 -1.38
N ALA A 296 0.96 -4.09 -2.30
CA ALA A 296 0.37 -5.26 -2.95
C ALA A 296 1.41 -6.05 -3.77
N ILE A 297 2.27 -5.35 -4.51
CA ILE A 297 3.37 -5.97 -5.27
C ILE A 297 4.39 -6.61 -4.31
N LEU A 298 4.78 -5.93 -3.25
CA LEU A 298 5.72 -6.43 -2.24
C LEU A 298 5.16 -7.66 -1.51
N ALA A 299 3.86 -7.69 -1.24
CA ALA A 299 3.15 -8.83 -0.67
C ALA A 299 2.95 -9.99 -1.68
N GLY A 300 3.38 -9.82 -2.95
CA GLY A 300 3.18 -10.82 -4.00
C GLY A 300 1.70 -11.06 -4.34
N ASN A 301 0.87 -10.02 -4.24
CA ASN A 301 -0.59 -10.06 -4.37
C ASN A 301 -1.26 -11.07 -3.41
N ASN A 302 -0.63 -11.32 -2.27
CA ASN A 302 -1.18 -12.19 -1.23
C ASN A 302 -1.69 -11.33 -0.05
N PRO A 303 -3.01 -11.29 0.21
CA PRO A 303 -3.59 -10.46 1.27
C PRO A 303 -2.99 -10.71 2.65
N ALA A 304 -2.58 -11.95 2.95
CA ALA A 304 -2.02 -12.31 4.25
C ALA A 304 -0.68 -11.61 4.56
N PHE A 305 0.09 -11.26 3.52
CA PHE A 305 1.37 -10.57 3.65
C PHE A 305 1.28 -9.04 3.54
N VAL A 306 0.10 -8.51 3.21
CA VAL A 306 -0.13 -7.05 3.10
C VAL A 306 0.22 -6.30 4.39
N PRO A 307 -0.15 -6.74 5.61
CA PRO A 307 0.25 -6.03 6.82
C PRO A 307 1.76 -5.96 7.03
N LEU A 308 2.49 -7.04 6.70
CA LEU A 308 3.94 -7.06 6.82
C LEU A 308 4.59 -6.07 5.83
N ALA A 309 4.13 -6.07 4.58
CA ALA A 309 4.58 -5.13 3.57
C ALA A 309 4.21 -3.67 3.93
N ALA A 310 3.00 -3.44 4.47
CA ALA A 310 2.56 -2.14 4.93
C ALA A 310 3.38 -1.62 6.13
N PHE A 311 3.76 -2.50 7.06
CA PHE A 311 4.65 -2.14 8.15
C PHE A 311 5.99 -1.62 7.63
N PHE A 312 6.59 -2.35 6.70
CA PHE A 312 7.85 -1.94 6.09
C PHE A 312 7.75 -0.57 5.40
N MET A 313 6.67 -0.36 4.63
CA MET A 313 6.46 0.91 3.93
C MET A 313 6.19 2.08 4.88
N ALA A 314 5.32 1.90 5.87
CA ALA A 314 5.03 2.91 6.89
C ALA A 314 6.28 3.25 7.73
N TYR A 315 7.12 2.25 8.00
CA TYR A 315 8.40 2.44 8.68
C TYR A 315 9.34 3.34 7.87
N LEU A 316 9.48 3.08 6.57
CA LEU A 316 10.31 3.89 5.68
C LEU A 316 9.78 5.31 5.53
N GLU A 317 8.47 5.49 5.33
CA GLU A 317 7.83 6.82 5.24
C GLU A 317 8.06 7.64 6.51
N LYS A 318 7.87 7.01 7.67
CA LYS A 318 8.14 7.66 8.97
C LYS A 318 9.63 8.02 9.11
N GLY A 319 10.52 7.12 8.72
CA GLY A 319 11.97 7.33 8.72
C GLY A 319 12.38 8.51 7.83
N CYS A 320 11.84 8.56 6.62
CA CYS A 320 12.07 9.67 5.68
C CYS A 320 11.56 11.01 6.24
N THR A 321 10.39 11.03 6.87
CA THR A 321 9.84 12.23 7.52
C THR A 321 10.73 12.71 8.68
N LEU A 322 11.22 11.79 9.51
CA LEU A 322 12.13 12.12 10.59
C LEU A 322 13.47 12.64 10.07
N MET A 323 13.98 12.06 9.00
CA MET A 323 15.20 12.53 8.33
C MET A 323 15.05 13.99 7.86
N SER A 324 13.91 14.36 7.26
CA SER A 324 13.63 15.75 6.89
C SER A 324 13.65 16.68 8.09
N THR A 325 13.07 16.25 9.19
CA THR A 325 12.94 17.07 10.39
C THR A 325 14.27 17.27 11.14
N TYR A 326 15.06 16.21 11.27
CA TYR A 326 16.27 16.22 12.10
C TYR A 326 17.58 16.44 11.34
N ALA A 327 17.62 16.07 10.06
CA ALA A 327 18.85 16.15 9.25
C ALA A 327 18.80 17.27 8.19
N ALA A 328 17.76 18.12 8.21
CA ALA A 328 17.55 19.23 7.27
C ALA A 328 17.65 18.82 5.78
N VAL A 329 17.29 17.57 5.48
CA VAL A 329 17.22 17.07 4.10
C VAL A 329 15.95 17.61 3.44
N PRO A 330 16.02 18.20 2.23
CA PRO A 330 14.84 18.73 1.55
C PRO A 330 13.76 17.66 1.33
N ALA A 331 12.49 18.02 1.55
CA ALA A 331 11.37 17.09 1.40
C ALA A 331 11.31 16.45 -0.01
N GLN A 332 11.70 17.19 -1.04
CA GLN A 332 11.76 16.70 -2.42
C GLN A 332 12.72 15.52 -2.62
N LEU A 333 13.83 15.47 -1.86
CA LEU A 333 14.75 14.32 -1.89
C LEU A 333 14.15 13.08 -1.25
N ILE A 334 13.26 13.26 -0.27
CA ILE A 334 12.56 12.17 0.36
C ILE A 334 11.67 11.44 -0.64
N ASP A 335 10.92 12.19 -1.45
CA ASP A 335 10.07 11.63 -2.50
C ASP A 335 10.90 10.84 -3.53
N ILE A 336 12.08 11.35 -3.90
CA ILE A 336 13.00 10.66 -4.81
C ILE A 336 13.53 9.36 -4.16
N ILE A 337 13.94 9.41 -2.90
CA ILE A 337 14.44 8.24 -2.16
C ILE A 337 13.35 7.18 -2.06
N GLN A 338 12.12 7.56 -1.73
CA GLN A 338 10.98 6.66 -1.69
C GLN A 338 10.70 6.05 -3.05
N ALA A 339 10.69 6.85 -4.12
CA ALA A 339 10.47 6.37 -5.48
C ALA A 339 11.54 5.36 -5.91
N ILE A 340 12.80 5.58 -5.53
CA ILE A 340 13.90 4.64 -5.81
C ILE A 340 13.73 3.34 -5.04
N ILE A 341 13.37 3.42 -3.76
CA ILE A 341 13.08 2.24 -2.94
C ILE A 341 11.94 1.45 -3.59
N PHE A 342 10.86 2.13 -3.99
CA PHE A 342 9.70 1.50 -4.65
C PHE A 342 10.08 0.86 -5.99
N LEU A 343 10.91 1.53 -6.80
CA LEU A 343 11.39 1.01 -8.08
C LEU A 343 12.14 -0.32 -7.89
N PHE A 344 13.06 -0.39 -6.92
CA PHE A 344 13.83 -1.60 -6.68
C PHE A 344 12.98 -2.74 -6.11
N PHE A 345 11.96 -2.43 -5.29
CA PHE A 345 11.03 -3.44 -4.81
C PHE A 345 10.05 -3.92 -5.89
N ALA A 346 9.55 -3.00 -6.72
CA ALA A 346 8.64 -3.34 -7.82
C ALA A 346 9.35 -4.09 -8.96
N ALA A 347 10.65 -3.93 -9.09
CA ALA A 347 11.46 -4.58 -10.13
C ALA A 347 11.63 -6.10 -9.85
N ASP A 348 10.53 -6.81 -9.72
CA ASP A 348 10.51 -8.27 -9.55
C ASP A 348 11.19 -8.99 -10.72
N GLN A 349 11.24 -8.36 -11.89
CA GLN A 349 11.92 -8.83 -13.08
C GLN A 349 13.43 -8.55 -13.12
N PHE A 350 13.95 -7.68 -12.26
CA PHE A 350 15.34 -7.24 -12.33
C PHE A 350 16.35 -8.40 -12.23
N LEU A 351 15.99 -9.49 -11.54
CA LEU A 351 16.81 -10.70 -11.45
C LEU A 351 16.11 -11.95 -11.99
N SER A 352 14.99 -11.83 -12.69
CA SER A 352 14.24 -12.98 -13.22
C SER A 352 15.06 -13.79 -14.23
N LYS A 353 15.80 -13.12 -15.10
CA LYS A 353 16.73 -13.77 -16.04
C LYS A 353 17.86 -14.52 -15.35
N TYR A 354 18.38 -13.96 -14.24
CA TYR A 354 19.39 -14.63 -13.42
C TYR A 354 18.84 -15.83 -12.68
N ARG A 355 17.62 -15.71 -12.16
CA ARG A 355 16.87 -16.83 -11.55
C ARG A 355 16.62 -17.95 -12.55
N GLN A 356 16.19 -17.64 -13.77
CA GLN A 356 16.01 -18.65 -14.82
C GLN A 356 17.32 -19.38 -15.12
N ARG A 357 18.45 -18.66 -15.25
CA ARG A 357 19.77 -19.27 -15.46
C ARG A 357 20.19 -20.18 -14.32
N LEU A 358 19.92 -19.80 -13.06
CA LEU A 358 20.23 -20.64 -11.89
C LEU A 358 19.34 -21.88 -11.84
N VAL A 359 18.06 -21.77 -12.18
CA VAL A 359 17.14 -22.91 -12.23
C VAL A 359 17.51 -23.88 -13.37
N VAL A 360 17.85 -23.36 -14.53
CA VAL A 360 18.33 -24.19 -15.65
C VAL A 360 19.63 -24.91 -15.28
N LYS A 361 20.60 -24.18 -14.70
CA LYS A 361 21.89 -24.74 -14.29
C LYS A 361 21.75 -25.84 -13.23
N SER A 362 20.86 -25.65 -12.24
CA SER A 362 20.59 -26.68 -11.22
C SER A 362 19.85 -27.89 -11.80
N ALA A 363 18.98 -27.70 -12.78
CA ALA A 363 18.32 -28.80 -13.47
C ALA A 363 19.30 -29.60 -14.37
N GLU A 364 20.22 -28.92 -15.02
CA GLU A 364 21.30 -29.56 -15.80
C GLU A 364 22.27 -30.36 -14.91
N GLU A 365 22.60 -29.84 -13.73
CA GLU A 365 23.43 -30.54 -12.75
C GLU A 365 22.71 -31.80 -12.22
N GLU A 366 21.42 -31.71 -11.87
CA GLU A 366 20.62 -32.87 -11.43
C GLU A 366 20.49 -33.94 -12.53
N LEU A 367 20.38 -33.52 -13.82
CA LEU A 367 20.35 -34.44 -14.94
C LEU A 367 21.69 -35.14 -15.17
N ARG A 368 22.81 -34.41 -15.05
CA ARG A 368 24.15 -34.96 -15.15
C ARG A 368 24.43 -35.99 -14.05
N GLU A 369 24.07 -35.69 -12.78
CA GLU A 369 24.23 -36.62 -11.66
C GLU A 369 23.41 -37.88 -11.86
N LYS A 370 22.19 -37.80 -12.39
CA LYS A 370 21.36 -38.98 -12.71
C LYS A 370 21.94 -39.80 -13.86
N GLN A 371 22.52 -39.15 -14.89
CA GLN A 371 23.15 -39.84 -16.00
C GLN A 371 24.44 -40.58 -15.54
N VAL A 372 25.24 -39.95 -14.71
CA VAL A 372 26.46 -40.58 -14.15
C VAL A 372 26.08 -41.75 -13.22
N GLY A 373 25.06 -41.60 -12.38
CA GLY A 373 24.56 -42.70 -11.52
C GLY A 373 24.05 -43.88 -12.33
N ALA A 374 23.30 -43.63 -13.42
CA ALA A 374 22.79 -44.69 -14.30
C ALA A 374 23.93 -45.43 -15.09
N THR A 375 24.99 -44.70 -15.44
CA THR A 375 26.16 -45.29 -16.13
C THR A 375 26.98 -46.15 -15.19
N VAL A 376 27.09 -45.79 -13.92
CA VAL A 376 27.79 -46.60 -12.88
C VAL A 376 27.00 -47.86 -12.53
N GLU A 377 25.66 -47.79 -12.41
CA GLU A 377 24.83 -49.00 -12.18
C GLU A 377 24.78 -49.95 -13.39
N GLY A 378 24.90 -49.44 -14.63
CA GLY A 378 24.98 -50.25 -15.86
C GLY A 378 26.34 -50.94 -16.08
N SER A 379 27.42 -50.45 -15.41
CA SER A 379 28.75 -51.03 -15.54
C SER A 379 29.09 -52.07 -14.45
N VAL A 380 28.20 -52.30 -13.50
CA VAL A 380 28.35 -53.29 -12.39
C VAL A 380 27.51 -54.55 -12.65
N LYS A 381 26.75 -54.61 -13.75
CA LYS A 381 26.12 -55.83 -14.26
C LYS A 381 26.88 -56.36 -15.47
#